data_d3bbbbb01949eb99b0027b9d30edc6de
#
_entry.id   d3bbbbb01949eb99b0027b9d30edc6de
#
_cell.length_a   1.000
_cell.length_b   1.000
_cell.length_c   1.000
_cell.angle_alpha   90.00
_cell.angle_beta   90.00
_cell.angle_gamma   90.00
#
_symmetry.space_group_name_H-M   'P 1'
#
loop_
_entity.id
_entity.type
_entity.pdbx_description
1 polymer ?
#
loop_
_entity_poly.entity_id
_entity_poly.type
_entity_poly.pdbx_seq_one_letter_code
_entity_poly.pdbx_strand_id
1 'polypeptide(L)'
;EYAGARGTRFTIWPGSGLHRRNPAWVMAAELVETSRLFARTVAAIEPGWIEPLAGHLVKRTYSEPYWSSRSGAAMCKEKVTLYGVTLVADRPKPLSSLGTDSARELAREMFIRHGLVEGQWRAHHAFLRDNAEALRDAEKLEEKLRRRGLVAGPEALEAFYEERIPADVVSGRHFDSWWKKARRESPRLLDFTRELLLGEAEATEGDYPSEWVQGDLRFPVEYSFAPGSHADGITVTIPVTVLPRVSPEGFDWLVPGMREELVTGTIRALPKRIRRQLVPAPDVARELLPILDAEAPAPGGQG
;
A
#
# COMPACT_ATOMS: atom_id res chain seq x y z
N GLU A 1 19.56 -44.43 8.40
CA GLU A 1 20.62 -43.51 8.82
C GLU A 1 20.00 -42.26 9.40
N TYR A 2 20.56 -41.72 10.48
CA TYR A 2 20.06 -40.53 11.20
C TYR A 2 21.11 -39.41 11.15
N ALA A 3 20.65 -38.19 11.06
CA ALA A 3 21.47 -37.02 11.25
C ALA A 3 21.51 -36.66 12.74
N GLY A 4 22.67 -36.64 13.32
CA GLY A 4 22.91 -36.34 14.71
C GLY A 4 23.57 -34.98 14.94
N ALA A 5 23.91 -34.71 16.20
CA ALA A 5 24.59 -33.50 16.60
C ALA A 5 25.89 -33.26 15.82
N ARG A 6 26.20 -31.98 15.51
CA ARG A 6 27.43 -31.56 14.82
C ARG A 6 27.65 -32.18 13.45
N GLY A 7 26.58 -32.56 12.74
CA GLY A 7 26.65 -33.17 11.42
C GLY A 7 27.05 -34.65 11.40
N THR A 8 27.10 -35.34 12.56
CA THR A 8 27.34 -36.77 12.63
C THR A 8 26.21 -37.52 11.96
N ARG A 9 26.56 -38.68 11.36
CA ARG A 9 25.58 -39.62 10.83
C ARG A 9 25.74 -40.95 11.55
N PHE A 10 24.64 -41.55 11.98
CA PHE A 10 24.66 -42.81 12.70
C PHE A 10 23.50 -43.72 12.29
N THR A 11 23.63 -44.99 12.62
CA THR A 11 22.59 -46.00 12.41
C THR A 11 22.22 -46.62 13.76
N ILE A 12 20.95 -46.95 13.96
CA ILE A 12 20.53 -47.67 15.17
C ILE A 12 21.21 -49.05 15.18
N TRP A 13 21.74 -49.44 16.34
CA TRP A 13 22.36 -50.74 16.52
C TRP A 13 21.39 -51.89 16.14
N PRO A 14 21.84 -52.93 15.36
CA PRO A 14 20.94 -53.96 14.87
C PRO A 14 20.22 -54.77 15.95
N GLY A 15 20.81 -54.89 17.15
CA GLY A 15 20.19 -55.51 18.32
C GLY A 15 19.16 -54.66 19.07
N SER A 16 18.96 -53.42 18.68
CA SER A 16 17.92 -52.55 19.27
C SER A 16 16.53 -52.92 18.79
N GLY A 17 15.55 -52.92 19.70
CA GLY A 17 14.13 -53.10 19.36
C GLY A 17 13.58 -52.02 18.42
N LEU A 18 14.25 -50.88 18.26
CA LEU A 18 13.88 -49.80 17.35
C LEU A 18 14.52 -49.91 15.95
N HIS A 19 15.49 -50.82 15.75
CA HIS A 19 16.23 -50.94 14.49
C HIS A 19 15.31 -51.17 13.27
N ARG A 20 14.25 -51.96 13.41
CA ARG A 20 13.27 -52.23 12.35
C ARG A 20 12.11 -51.25 12.27
N ARG A 21 11.90 -50.45 13.34
CA ARG A 21 10.77 -49.49 13.42
C ARG A 21 11.07 -48.15 12.76
N ASN A 22 12.34 -47.79 12.64
CA ASN A 22 12.84 -46.55 12.04
C ASN A 22 12.02 -45.28 12.43
N PRO A 23 11.89 -44.96 13.72
CA PRO A 23 11.16 -43.76 14.13
C PRO A 23 11.85 -42.53 13.56
N ALA A 24 11.06 -41.48 13.26
CA ALA A 24 11.60 -40.24 12.68
C ALA A 24 12.61 -39.53 13.58
N TRP A 25 12.44 -39.61 14.90
CA TRP A 25 13.31 -39.00 15.90
C TRP A 25 13.72 -40.02 16.95
N VAL A 26 15.00 -40.02 17.27
CA VAL A 26 15.58 -40.90 18.30
C VAL A 26 16.51 -40.09 19.22
N MET A 27 16.50 -40.43 20.48
CA MET A 27 17.52 -40.07 21.43
C MET A 27 18.43 -41.27 21.63
N ALA A 28 19.74 -41.08 21.50
CA ALA A 28 20.77 -42.10 21.77
C ALA A 28 21.54 -41.71 23.02
N ALA A 29 21.64 -42.62 23.96
CA ALA A 29 22.47 -42.42 25.15
C ALA A 29 23.96 -42.61 24.85
N GLU A 30 24.28 -43.41 23.85
CA GLU A 30 25.66 -43.78 23.51
C GLU A 30 25.83 -43.93 21.98
N LEU A 31 26.92 -43.36 21.46
CA LEU A 31 27.37 -43.59 20.09
C LEU A 31 28.66 -44.37 20.10
N VAL A 32 28.71 -45.53 19.41
CA VAL A 32 29.87 -46.44 19.36
C VAL A 32 30.33 -46.55 17.91
N GLU A 33 31.58 -46.26 17.70
CA GLU A 33 32.23 -46.42 16.40
C GLU A 33 32.82 -47.82 16.26
N THR A 34 32.44 -48.49 15.17
CA THR A 34 33.03 -49.79 14.76
C THR A 34 33.35 -49.69 13.27
N SER A 35 32.72 -50.46 12.40
CA SER A 35 32.78 -50.27 10.95
C SER A 35 31.94 -49.03 10.50
N ARG A 36 31.01 -48.60 11.34
CA ARG A 36 30.16 -47.44 11.23
C ARG A 36 29.87 -46.89 12.61
N LEU A 37 29.31 -45.70 12.68
CA LEU A 37 28.84 -45.12 13.94
C LEU A 37 27.44 -45.69 14.25
N PHE A 38 27.30 -46.37 15.37
CA PHE A 38 26.05 -46.95 15.83
C PHE A 38 25.56 -46.28 17.11
N ALA A 39 24.23 -46.03 17.15
CA ALA A 39 23.58 -45.61 18.36
C ALA A 39 23.10 -46.81 19.18
N ARG A 40 23.53 -46.89 20.45
CA ARG A 40 23.09 -47.87 21.44
C ARG A 40 22.18 -47.17 22.47
N THR A 41 21.32 -47.95 23.13
CA THR A 41 20.38 -47.45 24.12
C THR A 41 19.59 -46.29 23.58
N VAL A 42 18.75 -46.57 22.58
CA VAL A 42 17.95 -45.57 21.85
C VAL A 42 16.51 -45.62 22.29
N ALA A 43 15.90 -44.41 22.34
CA ALA A 43 14.47 -44.23 22.55
C ALA A 43 13.87 -43.41 21.42
N ALA A 44 12.66 -43.75 20.99
CA ALA A 44 11.87 -42.91 20.11
C ALA A 44 11.38 -41.69 20.91
N ILE A 45 11.50 -40.52 20.33
CA ILE A 45 11.09 -39.25 20.97
C ILE A 45 10.29 -38.41 19.99
N GLU A 46 9.52 -37.44 20.55
CA GLU A 46 8.87 -36.38 19.78
C GLU A 46 9.74 -35.11 19.83
N PRO A 47 9.99 -34.46 18.70
CA PRO A 47 10.81 -33.23 18.67
C PRO A 47 10.29 -32.13 19.58
N GLY A 48 8.97 -32.06 19.80
CA GLY A 48 8.32 -31.10 20.70
C GLY A 48 8.73 -31.25 22.18
N TRP A 49 9.26 -32.42 22.60
CA TRP A 49 9.76 -32.64 23.97
C TRP A 49 11.12 -32.01 24.20
N ILE A 50 11.87 -31.81 23.13
CA ILE A 50 13.29 -31.38 23.24
C ILE A 50 13.35 -29.93 23.68
N GLU A 51 12.57 -29.05 23.05
CA GLU A 51 12.66 -27.61 23.29
C GLU A 51 12.34 -27.21 24.75
N PRO A 52 11.30 -27.73 25.41
CA PRO A 52 11.04 -27.47 26.82
C PRO A 52 12.13 -27.98 27.77
N LEU A 53 12.72 -29.13 27.46
CA LEU A 53 13.72 -29.77 28.30
C LEU A 53 15.13 -29.22 28.09
N ALA A 54 15.46 -28.89 26.85
CA ALA A 54 16.80 -28.45 26.44
C ALA A 54 16.81 -26.96 26.01
N GLY A 55 15.92 -26.15 26.51
CA GLY A 55 15.75 -24.76 26.10
C GLY A 55 17.01 -23.88 26.22
N HIS A 56 17.88 -24.20 27.17
CA HIS A 56 19.18 -23.56 27.37
C HIS A 56 20.28 -24.00 26.39
N LEU A 57 20.06 -25.08 25.64
CA LEU A 57 21.00 -25.65 24.66
C LEU A 57 20.59 -25.34 23.21
N VAL A 58 19.35 -24.94 22.98
CA VAL A 58 18.87 -24.65 21.63
C VAL A 58 19.33 -23.27 21.18
N LYS A 59 19.69 -23.20 19.91
CA LYS A 59 19.95 -21.93 19.21
C LYS A 59 18.71 -21.53 18.42
N ARG A 60 18.24 -20.30 18.66
CA ARG A 60 17.14 -19.69 17.90
C ARG A 60 17.69 -18.66 16.93
N THR A 61 17.24 -18.71 15.69
CA THR A 61 17.52 -17.70 14.66
C THR A 61 16.22 -17.22 14.05
N TYR A 62 16.17 -15.94 13.71
CA TYR A 62 15.01 -15.30 13.16
C TYR A 62 15.36 -14.72 11.80
N SER A 63 14.51 -14.94 10.82
CA SER A 63 14.73 -14.51 9.43
C SER A 63 13.43 -14.15 8.74
N GLU A 64 13.55 -13.54 7.57
CA GLU A 64 12.45 -13.26 6.67
C GLU A 64 11.30 -12.52 7.35
N PRO A 65 11.49 -11.25 7.76
CA PRO A 65 10.39 -10.41 8.23
C PRO A 65 9.34 -10.27 7.12
N TYR A 66 8.06 -10.44 7.47
CA TYR A 66 6.95 -10.31 6.54
C TYR A 66 5.70 -9.77 7.25
N TRP A 67 4.83 -9.10 6.47
CA TRP A 67 3.55 -8.63 6.96
C TRP A 67 2.49 -9.73 6.92
N SER A 68 1.71 -9.84 7.97
CA SER A 68 0.56 -10.74 8.05
C SER A 68 -0.73 -9.95 8.21
N SER A 69 -1.47 -9.80 7.12
CA SER A 69 -2.77 -9.11 7.11
C SER A 69 -3.80 -9.75 8.06
N ARG A 70 -3.71 -11.06 8.27
CA ARG A 70 -4.59 -11.81 9.16
C ARG A 70 -4.36 -11.46 10.64
N SER A 71 -3.11 -11.36 11.04
CA SER A 71 -2.74 -11.04 12.43
C SER A 71 -2.61 -9.54 12.67
N GLY A 72 -2.58 -8.72 11.59
CA GLY A 72 -2.30 -7.29 11.67
C GLY A 72 -0.94 -6.99 12.31
N ALA A 73 0.07 -7.81 12.01
CA ALA A 73 1.38 -7.71 12.64
C ALA A 73 2.51 -8.12 11.70
N ALA A 74 3.67 -7.54 11.92
CA ALA A 74 4.92 -8.01 11.34
C ALA A 74 5.33 -9.32 12.00
N MET A 75 5.61 -10.33 11.19
CA MET A 75 6.00 -11.68 11.58
C MET A 75 7.40 -11.98 11.08
N CYS A 76 8.05 -12.97 11.67
CA CYS A 76 9.29 -13.55 11.18
C CYS A 76 9.24 -15.07 11.27
N LYS A 77 10.17 -15.74 10.63
CA LYS A 77 10.37 -17.18 10.72
C LYS A 77 11.40 -17.48 11.80
N GLU A 78 11.01 -18.28 12.79
CA GLU A 78 11.89 -18.80 13.83
C GLU A 78 12.40 -20.18 13.42
N LYS A 79 13.71 -20.35 13.39
CA LYS A 79 14.40 -21.63 13.26
C LYS A 79 15.02 -22.01 14.61
N VAL A 80 14.74 -23.21 15.09
CA VAL A 80 15.28 -23.74 16.33
C VAL A 80 16.19 -24.92 16.00
N THR A 81 17.44 -24.87 16.46
CA THR A 81 18.41 -25.95 16.26
C THR A 81 19.04 -26.38 17.59
N LEU A 82 19.34 -27.66 17.70
CA LEU A 82 20.09 -28.23 18.81
C LEU A 82 21.34 -28.87 18.24
N TYR A 83 22.53 -28.35 18.57
CA TYR A 83 23.82 -28.81 18.06
C TYR A 83 23.88 -29.06 16.53
N GLY A 84 23.18 -28.18 15.77
CA GLY A 84 23.09 -28.26 14.30
C GLY A 84 21.93 -29.11 13.77
N VAL A 85 21.24 -29.88 14.61
CA VAL A 85 20.01 -30.59 14.22
C VAL A 85 18.84 -29.62 14.25
N THR A 86 18.11 -29.47 13.15
CA THR A 86 16.95 -28.61 13.07
C THR A 86 15.73 -29.23 13.73
N LEU A 87 15.27 -28.65 14.82
CA LEU A 87 14.05 -29.07 15.53
C LEU A 87 12.80 -28.41 14.93
N VAL A 88 12.91 -27.14 14.58
CA VAL A 88 11.87 -26.35 13.95
C VAL A 88 12.51 -25.53 12.83
N ALA A 89 11.95 -25.57 11.64
CA ALA A 89 12.49 -24.87 10.49
C ALA A 89 11.92 -23.45 10.34
N ASP A 90 10.59 -23.29 10.38
CA ASP A 90 9.88 -22.07 9.96
C ASP A 90 8.66 -21.81 10.85
N ARG A 91 8.85 -21.63 12.16
CA ARG A 91 7.75 -21.28 13.06
C ARG A 91 7.45 -19.79 12.97
N PRO A 92 6.21 -19.40 12.59
CA PRO A 92 5.85 -18.01 12.55
C PRO A 92 5.86 -17.41 13.95
N LYS A 93 6.51 -16.24 14.12
CA LYS A 93 6.61 -15.53 15.39
C LYS A 93 6.43 -14.03 15.18
N PRO A 94 5.66 -13.33 16.04
CA PRO A 94 5.55 -11.88 15.96
C PRO A 94 6.92 -11.22 16.16
N LEU A 95 7.27 -10.31 15.26
CA LEU A 95 8.55 -9.60 15.31
C LEU A 95 8.69 -8.79 16.61
N SER A 96 7.60 -8.18 17.06
CA SER A 96 7.54 -7.44 18.35
C SER A 96 7.81 -8.29 19.58
N SER A 97 7.74 -9.63 19.49
CA SER A 97 8.00 -10.55 20.60
C SER A 97 9.48 -10.91 20.78
N LEU A 98 10.36 -10.43 19.91
CA LEU A 98 11.79 -10.76 19.97
C LEU A 98 12.55 -10.00 21.06
N GLY A 99 11.95 -8.94 21.63
CA GLY A 99 12.51 -8.22 22.77
C GLY A 99 13.67 -7.29 22.44
N THR A 100 13.97 -7.04 21.16
CA THR A 100 14.99 -6.09 20.71
C THR A 100 14.33 -4.82 20.19
N ASP A 101 14.99 -3.66 20.39
CA ASP A 101 14.48 -2.38 19.91
C ASP A 101 14.37 -2.36 18.38
N SER A 102 15.37 -2.87 17.67
CA SER A 102 15.35 -2.96 16.20
C SER A 102 14.19 -3.79 15.65
N ALA A 103 13.85 -4.90 16.32
CA ALA A 103 12.68 -5.70 15.91
C ALA A 103 11.37 -4.98 16.19
N ARG A 104 11.31 -4.17 17.25
CA ARG A 104 10.14 -3.36 17.59
C ARG A 104 9.97 -2.20 16.61
N GLU A 105 11.05 -1.51 16.26
CA GLU A 105 11.08 -0.43 15.27
C GLU A 105 10.61 -0.95 13.90
N LEU A 106 11.20 -2.06 13.43
CA LEU A 106 10.77 -2.67 12.18
C LEU A 106 9.32 -3.14 12.21
N ALA A 107 8.84 -3.69 13.34
CA ALA A 107 7.44 -4.09 13.49
C ALA A 107 6.50 -2.89 13.41
N ARG A 108 6.88 -1.73 13.97
CA ARG A 108 6.13 -0.48 13.88
C ARG A 108 6.11 0.06 12.46
N GLU A 109 7.26 0.14 11.79
CA GLU A 109 7.37 0.58 10.41
C GLU A 109 6.46 -0.25 9.49
N MET A 110 6.56 -1.58 9.58
CA MET A 110 5.71 -2.47 8.80
C MET A 110 4.22 -2.34 9.12
N PHE A 111 3.86 -2.08 10.40
CA PHE A 111 2.47 -1.88 10.78
C PHE A 111 1.91 -0.58 10.19
N ILE A 112 2.64 0.52 10.26
CA ILE A 112 2.21 1.80 9.70
C ILE A 112 2.10 1.69 8.18
N ARG A 113 3.15 1.23 7.50
CA ARG A 113 3.17 1.11 6.03
C ARG A 113 2.12 0.14 5.52
N HIS A 114 2.24 -1.13 5.87
CA HIS A 114 1.36 -2.17 5.30
C HIS A 114 -0.03 -2.17 5.91
N GLY A 115 -0.12 -1.96 7.24
CA GLY A 115 -1.40 -2.02 7.94
C GLY A 115 -2.28 -0.80 7.71
N LEU A 116 -1.73 0.39 7.87
CA LEU A 116 -2.50 1.64 7.90
C LEU A 116 -2.49 2.37 6.55
N VAL A 117 -1.32 2.54 5.92
CA VAL A 117 -1.19 3.28 4.65
C VAL A 117 -1.66 2.43 3.48
N GLU A 118 -1.16 1.20 3.33
CA GLU A 118 -1.54 0.29 2.24
C GLU A 118 -2.87 -0.44 2.49
N GLY A 119 -3.45 -0.32 3.68
CA GLY A 119 -4.72 -0.95 4.03
C GLY A 119 -4.70 -2.48 4.09
N GLN A 120 -3.52 -3.10 4.20
CA GLN A 120 -3.34 -4.55 4.22
C GLN A 120 -3.60 -5.14 5.62
N TRP A 121 -4.58 -4.62 6.31
CA TRP A 121 -4.99 -5.10 7.61
C TRP A 121 -6.50 -5.34 7.65
N ARG A 122 -6.92 -6.52 8.08
CA ARG A 122 -8.34 -6.87 8.23
C ARG A 122 -8.94 -6.24 9.48
N ALA A 123 -9.04 -4.91 9.49
CA ALA A 123 -9.60 -4.13 10.57
C ALA A 123 -11.00 -3.60 10.23
N HIS A 124 -11.78 -3.31 11.27
CA HIS A 124 -13.14 -2.79 11.14
C HIS A 124 -13.26 -1.33 11.62
N HIS A 125 -12.15 -0.57 11.58
CA HIS A 125 -12.14 0.83 11.97
C HIS A 125 -12.70 1.72 10.86
N ALA A 126 -13.65 2.59 11.22
CA ALA A 126 -14.32 3.47 10.25
C ALA A 126 -13.32 4.41 9.56
N PHE A 127 -12.39 5.01 10.31
CA PHE A 127 -11.41 5.94 9.75
C PHE A 127 -10.58 5.34 8.60
N LEU A 128 -10.25 4.04 8.62
CA LEU A 128 -9.49 3.41 7.52
C LEU A 128 -10.28 3.41 6.21
N ARG A 129 -11.59 3.14 6.28
CA ARG A 129 -12.46 3.19 5.12
C ARG A 129 -12.63 4.63 4.63
N ASP A 130 -12.87 5.55 5.57
CA ASP A 130 -13.15 6.95 5.30
C ASP A 130 -11.88 7.62 4.71
N ASN A 131 -10.68 7.30 5.21
CA ASN A 131 -9.40 7.73 4.66
C ASN A 131 -9.13 7.16 3.25
N ALA A 132 -9.44 5.89 3.03
CA ALA A 132 -9.31 5.29 1.70
C ALA A 132 -10.26 5.92 0.67
N GLU A 133 -11.45 6.37 1.09
CA GLU A 133 -12.37 7.12 0.26
C GLU A 133 -11.84 8.52 -0.04
N ALA A 134 -11.40 9.24 0.99
CA ALA A 134 -10.81 10.57 0.84
C ALA A 134 -9.58 10.58 -0.09
N LEU A 135 -8.72 9.56 0.02
CA LEU A 135 -7.55 9.39 -0.85
C LEU A 135 -7.97 9.19 -2.32
N ARG A 136 -8.95 8.29 -2.57
CA ARG A 136 -9.49 8.08 -3.93
C ARG A 136 -10.11 9.34 -4.52
N ASP A 137 -10.79 10.14 -3.71
CA ASP A 137 -11.37 11.41 -4.19
C ASP A 137 -10.29 12.46 -4.48
N ALA A 138 -9.20 12.48 -3.70
CA ALA A 138 -8.04 13.31 -4.01
C ALA A 138 -7.33 12.86 -5.30
N GLU A 139 -7.19 11.55 -5.54
CA GLU A 139 -6.63 10.99 -6.78
C GLU A 139 -7.48 11.35 -8.01
N LYS A 140 -8.81 11.25 -7.91
CA LYS A 140 -9.71 11.71 -8.97
C LYS A 140 -9.55 13.20 -9.25
N LEU A 141 -9.31 14.02 -8.22
CA LEU A 141 -9.07 15.44 -8.40
C LEU A 141 -7.72 15.68 -9.08
N GLU A 142 -6.67 14.93 -8.74
CA GLU A 142 -5.38 14.99 -9.42
C GLU A 142 -5.51 14.69 -10.92
N GLU A 143 -6.29 13.64 -11.28
CA GLU A 143 -6.59 13.30 -12.68
C GLU A 143 -7.33 14.46 -13.38
N LYS A 144 -8.37 15.01 -12.74
CA LYS A 144 -9.12 16.16 -13.29
C LYS A 144 -8.23 17.37 -13.55
N LEU A 145 -7.33 17.67 -12.62
CA LEU A 145 -6.42 18.82 -12.71
C LEU A 145 -5.24 18.57 -13.66
N ARG A 146 -5.07 17.36 -14.20
CA ARG A 146 -3.94 16.96 -15.05
C ARG A 146 -2.58 17.32 -14.42
N ARG A 147 -2.50 17.34 -13.10
CA ARG A 147 -1.29 17.64 -12.31
C ARG A 147 -0.83 16.40 -11.59
N ARG A 148 0.38 15.92 -11.88
CA ARG A 148 1.00 14.81 -11.16
C ARG A 148 1.67 15.30 -9.88
N GLY A 149 1.60 14.50 -8.83
CA GLY A 149 2.24 14.78 -7.54
C GLY A 149 1.48 15.80 -6.70
N LEU A 150 0.19 15.98 -6.95
CA LEU A 150 -0.70 16.80 -6.13
C LEU A 150 -1.11 16.08 -4.86
N VAL A 151 -1.37 14.77 -4.98
CA VAL A 151 -1.78 13.93 -3.86
C VAL A 151 -0.56 13.52 -3.02
N ALA A 152 -0.72 13.58 -1.70
CA ALA A 152 0.30 13.17 -0.75
C ALA A 152 0.79 11.75 -1.01
N GLY A 153 2.11 11.59 -1.13
CA GLY A 153 2.73 10.28 -1.29
C GLY A 153 2.69 9.41 -0.02
N PRO A 154 3.04 8.12 -0.13
CA PRO A 154 3.05 7.20 0.99
C PRO A 154 3.83 7.71 2.20
N GLU A 155 4.98 8.36 1.98
CA GLU A 155 5.85 8.89 3.02
C GLU A 155 5.15 9.96 3.89
N ALA A 156 4.33 10.82 3.29
CA ALA A 156 3.56 11.84 4.01
C ALA A 156 2.46 11.20 4.86
N LEU A 157 1.84 10.14 4.35
CA LEU A 157 0.82 9.37 5.08
C LEU A 157 1.44 8.54 6.22
N GLU A 158 2.63 7.96 6.00
CA GLU A 158 3.40 7.30 7.06
C GLU A 158 3.74 8.29 8.18
N ALA A 159 4.30 9.45 7.85
CA ALA A 159 4.63 10.50 8.82
C ALA A 159 3.41 10.99 9.62
N PHE A 160 2.26 11.14 8.96
CA PHE A 160 1.00 11.50 9.62
C PHE A 160 0.63 10.51 10.72
N TYR A 161 0.75 9.19 10.46
CA TYR A 161 0.47 8.18 11.46
C TYR A 161 1.57 8.09 12.52
N GLU A 162 2.83 8.25 12.15
CA GLU A 162 3.97 8.21 13.07
C GLU A 162 3.88 9.28 14.17
N GLU A 163 3.45 10.49 13.83
CA GLU A 163 3.27 11.59 14.78
C GLU A 163 2.12 11.36 15.77
N ARG A 164 1.07 10.63 15.36
CA ARG A 164 -0.18 10.51 16.11
C ARG A 164 -0.30 9.24 16.91
N ILE A 165 0.36 8.18 16.47
CA ILE A 165 0.28 6.85 17.09
C ILE A 165 1.49 6.64 17.99
N PRO A 166 1.30 6.28 19.28
CA PRO A 166 2.39 6.03 20.21
C PRO A 166 3.40 4.99 19.73
N ALA A 167 4.67 5.14 20.14
CA ALA A 167 5.77 4.28 19.71
C ALA A 167 5.64 2.81 20.13
N ASP A 168 4.85 2.50 21.16
CA ASP A 168 4.59 1.15 21.65
C ASP A 168 3.51 0.41 20.83
N VAL A 169 2.80 1.10 19.95
CA VAL A 169 1.81 0.54 19.04
C VAL A 169 2.50 -0.01 17.79
N VAL A 170 2.76 -1.30 17.79
CA VAL A 170 3.54 -2.00 16.75
C VAL A 170 2.75 -3.11 16.04
N SER A 171 1.45 -3.21 16.28
CA SER A 171 0.57 -4.20 15.66
C SER A 171 -0.90 -3.82 15.83
N GLY A 172 -1.80 -4.44 15.05
CA GLY A 172 -3.24 -4.26 15.16
C GLY A 172 -3.78 -4.47 16.56
N ARG A 173 -3.28 -5.47 17.29
CA ARG A 173 -3.69 -5.71 18.69
C ARG A 173 -3.32 -4.56 19.62
N HIS A 174 -2.12 -4.01 19.49
CA HIS A 174 -1.71 -2.83 20.27
C HIS A 174 -2.55 -1.63 19.87
N PHE A 175 -2.78 -1.46 18.57
CA PHE A 175 -3.60 -0.40 18.02
C PHE A 175 -5.03 -0.45 18.54
N ASP A 176 -5.70 -1.59 18.53
CA ASP A 176 -7.07 -1.76 19.02
C ASP A 176 -7.19 -1.34 20.50
N SER A 177 -6.20 -1.72 21.30
CA SER A 177 -6.18 -1.40 22.73
C SER A 177 -5.99 0.10 22.97
N TRP A 178 -5.11 0.74 22.23
CA TRP A 178 -4.85 2.17 22.30
C TRP A 178 -6.01 2.97 21.72
N TRP A 179 -6.47 2.63 20.51
CA TRP A 179 -7.49 3.37 19.78
C TRP A 179 -8.84 3.38 20.50
N LYS A 180 -9.15 2.32 21.21
CA LYS A 180 -10.36 2.28 22.05
C LYS A 180 -10.45 3.43 23.04
N LYS A 181 -9.31 3.94 23.51
CA LYS A 181 -9.21 5.08 24.42
C LYS A 181 -9.10 6.39 23.62
N ALA A 182 -8.15 6.48 22.73
CA ALA A 182 -7.84 7.69 21.95
C ALA A 182 -9.04 8.25 21.19
N ARG A 183 -9.84 7.39 20.54
CA ARG A 183 -11.04 7.81 19.80
C ARG A 183 -12.15 8.42 20.66
N ARG A 184 -12.14 8.22 21.97
CA ARG A 184 -13.13 8.86 22.87
C ARG A 184 -12.78 10.32 23.14
N GLU A 185 -11.50 10.61 23.20
CA GLU A 185 -10.95 11.95 23.42
C GLU A 185 -10.86 12.73 22.10
N SER A 186 -10.42 12.05 21.05
CA SER A 186 -10.19 12.64 19.73
C SER A 186 -10.68 11.70 18.64
N PRO A 187 -11.98 11.67 18.34
CA PRO A 187 -12.57 10.72 17.39
C PRO A 187 -12.05 10.87 15.95
N ARG A 188 -11.56 12.06 15.58
CA ARG A 188 -11.04 12.39 14.24
C ARG A 188 -9.50 12.48 14.19
N LEU A 189 -8.81 11.98 15.20
CA LEU A 189 -7.34 12.06 15.31
C LEU A 189 -6.61 11.49 14.08
N LEU A 190 -7.16 10.43 13.50
CA LEU A 190 -6.58 9.68 12.40
C LEU A 190 -7.30 9.90 11.06
N ASP A 191 -8.24 10.84 10.98
CA ASP A 191 -8.89 11.19 9.72
C ASP A 191 -7.92 12.01 8.85
N PHE A 192 -7.82 11.66 7.57
CA PHE A 192 -7.07 12.48 6.62
C PHE A 192 -7.79 13.81 6.36
N THR A 193 -7.05 14.88 6.39
CA THR A 193 -7.56 16.19 6.03
C THR A 193 -7.23 16.51 4.57
N ARG A 194 -7.97 17.47 3.98
CA ARG A 194 -7.71 17.93 2.63
C ARG A 194 -6.31 18.51 2.48
N GLU A 195 -5.87 19.25 3.50
CA GLU A 195 -4.53 19.86 3.53
C GLU A 195 -3.42 18.80 3.54
N LEU A 196 -3.63 17.69 4.27
CA LEU A 196 -2.70 16.56 4.23
C LEU A 196 -2.63 15.95 2.83
N LEU A 197 -3.81 15.73 2.20
CA LEU A 197 -3.88 15.00 0.93
C LEU A 197 -3.46 15.83 -0.28
N LEU A 198 -3.75 17.13 -0.29
CA LEU A 198 -3.59 17.99 -1.48
C LEU A 198 -2.66 19.19 -1.24
N GLY A 199 -2.17 19.38 0.00
CA GLY A 199 -1.39 20.57 0.35
C GLY A 199 -2.20 21.86 0.17
N GLU A 200 -1.50 22.94 -0.20
CA GLU A 200 -2.10 24.27 -0.45
C GLU A 200 -2.61 24.44 -1.90
N ALA A 201 -2.83 23.33 -2.63
CA ALA A 201 -3.28 23.43 -4.01
C ALA A 201 -4.72 23.97 -4.07
N GLU A 202 -4.87 25.24 -4.38
CA GLU A 202 -6.13 25.88 -4.75
C GLU A 202 -6.57 25.40 -6.15
N ALA A 203 -7.30 24.28 -6.20
CA ALA A 203 -8.06 23.93 -7.38
C ALA A 203 -9.52 24.36 -7.14
N THR A 204 -9.98 25.31 -7.91
CA THR A 204 -11.37 25.72 -7.87
C THR A 204 -12.23 24.63 -8.53
N GLU A 205 -13.21 24.10 -7.80
CA GLU A 205 -14.19 23.12 -8.33
C GLU A 205 -14.89 23.63 -9.63
N GLY A 206 -14.92 24.95 -9.81
CA GLY A 206 -15.47 25.60 -11.01
C GLY A 206 -14.66 25.36 -12.28
N ASP A 207 -13.35 25.07 -12.17
CA ASP A 207 -12.49 24.86 -13.34
C ASP A 207 -12.67 23.49 -13.99
N TYR A 208 -13.12 22.51 -13.19
CA TYR A 208 -13.31 21.11 -13.63
C TYR A 208 -14.68 20.56 -13.19
N PRO A 209 -15.77 21.02 -13.86
CA PRO A 209 -17.13 20.60 -13.50
C PRO A 209 -17.31 19.08 -13.70
N SER A 210 -18.08 18.44 -12.84
CA SER A 210 -18.46 17.02 -12.96
C SER A 210 -19.58 16.79 -13.97
N GLU A 211 -20.23 17.85 -14.41
CA GLU A 211 -21.33 17.81 -15.38
C GLU A 211 -21.11 18.84 -16.49
N TRP A 212 -21.37 18.44 -17.73
CA TRP A 212 -21.53 19.34 -18.87
C TRP A 212 -22.99 19.77 -18.95
N VAL A 213 -23.25 21.06 -18.86
CA VAL A 213 -24.61 21.62 -18.87
C VAL A 213 -24.89 22.30 -20.20
N GLN A 214 -25.99 21.93 -20.85
CA GLN A 214 -26.45 22.54 -22.07
C GLN A 214 -27.98 22.77 -22.00
N GLY A 215 -28.42 23.98 -21.67
CA GLY A 215 -29.80 24.26 -21.41
C GLY A 215 -30.36 23.51 -20.21
N ASP A 216 -31.36 22.66 -20.42
CA ASP A 216 -31.94 21.77 -19.43
C ASP A 216 -31.23 20.41 -19.35
N LEU A 217 -30.29 20.16 -20.26
CA LEU A 217 -29.55 18.89 -20.33
C LEU A 217 -28.31 18.92 -19.45
N ARG A 218 -28.05 17.81 -18.76
CA ARG A 218 -26.87 17.59 -17.93
C ARG A 218 -26.24 16.26 -18.29
N PHE A 219 -24.95 16.26 -18.56
CA PHE A 219 -24.19 15.09 -18.97
C PHE A 219 -23.01 14.86 -18.02
N PRO A 220 -22.78 13.63 -17.53
CA PRO A 220 -21.61 13.33 -16.74
C PRO A 220 -20.31 13.60 -17.50
N VAL A 221 -19.34 14.21 -16.84
CA VAL A 221 -18.01 14.50 -17.38
C VAL A 221 -16.99 13.66 -16.61
N GLU A 222 -16.20 12.90 -17.36
CA GLU A 222 -15.05 12.13 -16.85
C GLU A 222 -13.76 12.74 -17.40
N TYR A 223 -12.73 12.75 -16.54
CA TYR A 223 -11.41 13.27 -16.89
C TYR A 223 -10.40 12.13 -16.85
N SER A 224 -9.53 12.04 -17.85
CA SER A 224 -8.43 11.09 -17.89
C SER A 224 -7.13 11.80 -18.26
N PHE A 225 -6.07 11.46 -17.52
CA PHE A 225 -4.73 11.96 -17.83
C PHE A 225 -3.83 10.79 -18.25
N ALA A 226 -3.87 10.49 -19.55
CA ALA A 226 -3.11 9.42 -20.18
C ALA A 226 -2.42 9.94 -21.46
N PRO A 227 -1.37 10.77 -21.36
CA PRO A 227 -0.72 11.40 -22.52
C PRO A 227 -0.33 10.37 -23.58
N GLY A 228 -0.81 10.58 -24.82
CA GLY A 228 -0.59 9.67 -25.94
C GLY A 228 -1.63 8.54 -26.09
N SER A 229 -2.61 8.46 -25.20
CA SER A 229 -3.77 7.57 -25.30
C SER A 229 -4.94 8.28 -25.99
N HIS A 230 -5.81 7.52 -26.67
CA HIS A 230 -7.10 8.04 -27.16
C HIS A 230 -8.08 8.42 -26.04
N ALA A 231 -7.83 7.96 -24.82
CA ALA A 231 -8.63 8.26 -23.65
C ALA A 231 -8.11 9.49 -22.87
N ASP A 232 -7.04 10.16 -23.36
CA ASP A 232 -6.52 11.37 -22.72
C ASP A 232 -7.44 12.57 -22.97
N GLY A 233 -7.86 13.24 -21.90
CA GLY A 233 -8.69 14.43 -21.99
C GLY A 233 -10.03 14.32 -21.24
N ILE A 234 -11.09 14.83 -21.87
CA ILE A 234 -12.45 14.87 -21.35
C ILE A 234 -13.33 13.85 -22.09
N THR A 235 -14.13 13.12 -21.34
CA THR A 235 -15.19 12.27 -21.90
C THR A 235 -16.53 12.76 -21.37
N VAL A 236 -17.43 13.13 -22.28
CA VAL A 236 -18.82 13.51 -21.96
C VAL A 236 -19.73 12.36 -22.40
N THR A 237 -20.46 11.78 -21.45
CA THR A 237 -21.37 10.66 -21.74
C THR A 237 -22.76 11.17 -22.09
N ILE A 238 -23.18 11.04 -23.35
CA ILE A 238 -24.46 11.54 -23.86
C ILE A 238 -25.39 10.37 -24.16
N PRO A 239 -26.56 10.24 -23.51
CA PRO A 239 -27.56 9.24 -23.84
C PRO A 239 -28.08 9.43 -25.29
N VAL A 240 -28.16 8.35 -26.06
CA VAL A 240 -28.60 8.39 -27.46
C VAL A 240 -30.00 9.00 -27.64
N THR A 241 -30.87 8.83 -26.62
CA THR A 241 -32.25 9.38 -26.64
C THR A 241 -32.32 10.90 -26.67
N VAL A 242 -31.30 11.58 -26.14
CA VAL A 242 -31.24 13.05 -26.10
C VAL A 242 -30.27 13.64 -27.10
N LEU A 243 -29.53 12.80 -27.83
CA LEU A 243 -28.51 13.21 -28.81
C LEU A 243 -29.05 14.20 -29.87
N PRO A 244 -30.28 14.09 -30.42
CA PRO A 244 -30.83 15.05 -31.37
C PRO A 244 -31.05 16.47 -30.82
N ARG A 245 -31.04 16.61 -29.48
CA ARG A 245 -31.23 17.91 -28.78
C ARG A 245 -29.89 18.56 -28.40
N VAL A 246 -28.79 17.85 -28.57
CA VAL A 246 -27.45 18.33 -28.17
C VAL A 246 -26.88 19.19 -29.29
N SER A 247 -26.51 20.43 -28.99
CA SER A 247 -25.73 21.26 -29.89
C SER A 247 -24.23 20.90 -29.84
N PRO A 248 -23.52 20.88 -30.97
CA PRO A 248 -22.07 20.71 -30.96
C PRO A 248 -21.33 21.95 -30.43
N GLU A 249 -22.01 23.08 -30.27
CA GLU A 249 -21.42 24.34 -29.82
C GLU A 249 -20.90 24.25 -28.37
N GLY A 250 -19.71 24.77 -28.13
CA GLY A 250 -19.07 24.86 -26.83
C GLY A 250 -18.20 23.65 -26.45
N PHE A 251 -18.37 22.49 -27.09
CA PHE A 251 -17.50 21.33 -26.81
C PHE A 251 -16.03 21.55 -27.20
N ASP A 252 -15.79 22.34 -28.23
CA ASP A 252 -14.46 22.73 -28.71
C ASP A 252 -13.77 23.72 -27.77
N TRP A 253 -14.53 24.44 -26.91
CA TRP A 253 -13.97 25.36 -25.94
C TRP A 253 -13.55 24.68 -24.62
N LEU A 254 -13.83 23.39 -24.45
CA LEU A 254 -13.52 22.56 -23.30
C LEU A 254 -14.03 23.15 -21.96
N VAL A 255 -13.54 22.59 -20.86
CA VAL A 255 -13.83 23.13 -19.50
C VAL A 255 -12.81 24.22 -19.13
N PRO A 256 -13.16 25.16 -18.22
CA PRO A 256 -12.30 26.29 -17.86
C PRO A 256 -10.85 25.89 -17.54
N GLY A 257 -10.62 24.85 -16.73
CA GLY A 257 -9.29 24.41 -16.35
C GLY A 257 -8.40 23.85 -17.47
N MET A 258 -8.97 23.55 -18.65
CA MET A 258 -8.21 23.07 -19.81
C MET A 258 -8.00 24.13 -20.90
N ARG A 259 -8.60 25.30 -20.77
CA ARG A 259 -8.58 26.34 -21.80
C ARG A 259 -7.20 26.96 -22.01
N GLU A 260 -6.40 27.13 -20.94
CA GLU A 260 -5.03 27.64 -21.08
C GLU A 260 -4.18 26.70 -21.95
N GLU A 261 -4.32 25.38 -21.75
CA GLU A 261 -3.61 24.40 -22.56
C GLU A 261 -4.08 24.38 -24.01
N LEU A 262 -5.41 24.47 -24.21
CA LEU A 262 -6.03 24.58 -25.53
C LEU A 262 -5.51 25.81 -26.30
N VAL A 263 -5.54 27.00 -25.70
CA VAL A 263 -5.06 28.24 -26.31
C VAL A 263 -3.58 28.18 -26.58
N THR A 264 -2.78 27.67 -25.63
CA THR A 264 -1.33 27.44 -25.82
C THR A 264 -1.04 26.50 -26.99
N GLY A 265 -1.78 25.39 -27.09
CA GLY A 265 -1.68 24.45 -28.20
C GLY A 265 -2.05 25.07 -29.54
N THR A 266 -3.12 25.85 -29.55
CA THR A 266 -3.60 26.60 -30.71
C THR A 266 -2.54 27.61 -31.20
N ILE A 267 -1.96 28.41 -30.29
CA ILE A 267 -0.87 29.34 -30.59
C ILE A 267 0.31 28.60 -31.23
N ARG A 268 0.69 27.46 -30.67
CA ARG A 268 1.80 26.63 -31.20
C ARG A 268 1.51 26.05 -32.60
N ALA A 269 0.25 25.80 -32.94
CA ALA A 269 -0.18 25.30 -34.23
C ALA A 269 -0.26 26.39 -35.31
N LEU A 270 -0.25 27.68 -34.94
CA LEU A 270 -0.32 28.79 -35.89
C LEU A 270 0.89 28.80 -36.85
N PRO A 271 0.72 29.36 -38.07
CA PRO A 271 1.80 29.56 -39.00
C PRO A 271 2.96 30.35 -38.38
N LYS A 272 4.20 29.99 -38.71
CA LYS A 272 5.45 30.54 -38.13
C LYS A 272 5.48 32.06 -38.06
N ARG A 273 4.91 32.74 -39.09
CA ARG A 273 4.86 34.21 -39.16
C ARG A 273 4.06 34.83 -38.01
N ILE A 274 2.93 34.22 -37.62
CA ILE A 274 2.04 34.69 -36.57
C ILE A 274 2.61 34.25 -35.19
N ARG A 275 2.96 32.97 -35.08
CA ARG A 275 3.46 32.36 -33.86
C ARG A 275 4.66 33.08 -33.25
N ARG A 276 5.55 33.65 -34.09
CA ARG A 276 6.74 34.42 -33.62
C ARG A 276 6.39 35.69 -32.87
N GLN A 277 5.19 36.22 -33.06
CA GLN A 277 4.71 37.42 -32.35
C GLN A 277 4.05 37.07 -30.98
N LEU A 278 3.79 35.77 -30.74
CA LEU A 278 3.06 35.26 -29.59
C LEU A 278 4.01 34.34 -28.75
N VAL A 279 5.10 34.94 -28.28
CA VAL A 279 6.15 34.21 -27.53
C VAL A 279 6.42 34.94 -26.22
N PRO A 280 6.44 34.20 -25.07
CA PRO A 280 6.20 32.76 -24.86
C PRO A 280 4.70 32.39 -24.96
N ALA A 281 4.39 31.33 -25.65
CA ALA A 281 2.99 30.94 -25.90
C ALA A 281 2.13 30.74 -24.63
N PRO A 282 2.61 30.16 -23.52
CA PRO A 282 1.81 30.02 -22.30
C PRO A 282 1.47 31.37 -21.64
N ASP A 283 2.39 32.35 -21.68
CA ASP A 283 2.15 33.66 -21.06
C ASP A 283 1.11 34.43 -21.87
N VAL A 284 1.23 34.41 -23.19
CA VAL A 284 0.25 35.01 -24.10
C VAL A 284 -1.12 34.32 -23.97
N ALA A 285 -1.17 33.02 -23.79
CA ALA A 285 -2.40 32.29 -23.57
C ALA A 285 -3.12 32.78 -22.30
N ARG A 286 -2.40 32.97 -21.19
CA ARG A 286 -2.95 33.50 -19.95
C ARG A 286 -3.50 34.94 -20.08
N GLU A 287 -2.81 35.75 -20.85
CA GLU A 287 -3.29 37.14 -21.11
C GLU A 287 -4.53 37.17 -22.02
N LEU A 288 -4.64 36.24 -22.97
CA LEU A 288 -5.77 36.18 -23.90
C LEU A 288 -7.01 35.49 -23.31
N LEU A 289 -6.85 34.58 -22.38
CA LEU A 289 -7.95 33.79 -21.80
C LEU A 289 -9.14 34.65 -21.32
N PRO A 290 -8.98 35.72 -20.53
CA PRO A 290 -10.12 36.53 -20.09
C PRO A 290 -10.89 37.17 -21.24
N ILE A 291 -10.23 37.52 -22.34
CA ILE A 291 -10.82 38.12 -23.53
C ILE A 291 -11.62 37.06 -24.30
N LEU A 292 -11.00 35.90 -24.51
CA LEU A 292 -11.60 34.78 -25.23
C LEU A 292 -12.80 34.20 -24.46
N ASP A 293 -12.71 34.13 -23.12
CA ASP A 293 -13.83 33.67 -22.29
C ASP A 293 -15.02 34.59 -22.32
N ALA A 294 -14.79 35.91 -22.46
CA ALA A 294 -15.86 36.90 -22.59
C ALA A 294 -16.58 36.83 -23.95
N GLU A 295 -15.88 36.36 -25.00
CA GLU A 295 -16.40 36.20 -26.34
C GLU A 295 -16.92 34.80 -26.66
N ALA A 296 -16.48 33.80 -25.83
CA ALA A 296 -16.88 32.41 -26.03
C ALA A 296 -18.37 32.22 -25.73
N PRO A 297 -19.09 31.40 -26.53
CA PRO A 297 -20.47 31.06 -26.21
C PRO A 297 -20.50 30.37 -24.87
N ALA A 298 -21.33 30.84 -23.94
CA ALA A 298 -21.57 30.16 -22.68
C ALA A 298 -22.00 28.71 -22.98
N PRO A 299 -21.51 27.70 -22.27
CA PRO A 299 -21.99 26.34 -22.44
C PRO A 299 -23.51 26.35 -22.17
N GLY A 300 -24.31 26.13 -23.23
CA GLY A 300 -25.77 26.25 -23.15
C GLY A 300 -26.36 27.65 -23.33
N GLY A 301 -25.63 28.57 -23.97
CA GLY A 301 -26.11 29.92 -24.25
C GLY A 301 -27.47 29.91 -24.97
N GLN A 302 -28.42 30.62 -24.38
CA GLN A 302 -29.70 30.96 -24.98
C GLN A 302 -29.42 31.80 -26.23
N GLY A 303 -29.80 31.28 -27.42
CA GLY A 303 -30.08 32.04 -28.59
C GLY A 303 -31.54 32.46 -28.58
#